data_92b7807b8cae4a70475313fcea8d2691
#
_entry.id   92b7807b8cae4a70475313fcea8d2691
#
_cell.length_a   1.000
_cell.length_b   1.000
_cell.length_c   1.000
_cell.angle_alpha   90.00
_cell.angle_beta   90.00
_cell.angle_gamma   90.00
#
_symmetry.space_group_name_H-M   'P 1'
#
loop_
_entity.id
_entity.type
_entity.pdbx_description
1 polymer ?
#
loop_
_entity_poly.entity_id
_entity_poly.type
_entity_poly.pdbx_seq_one_letter_code
_entity_poly.pdbx_strand_id
1 'polypeptide(L)'
;MTSDEPRIVSIVGPTASGKTALGVALAQALQARGQKAHIVNADAYQMYRGMDVGTAKPSAGERQAVVHHLIDIIEPEEAMSVARFQTMARSLIADLRAQGIRPILVGGSGLYTRAVIDDLSFPGTDPAVRARLEERAQKEGPGLLFRQLQERDPEAAARMDPRNVRRTVRALEVMEITGRPYSASLPRYRYLLPALQLGLDLPREELDRRIDQRTQAMRDQGLVDEVSRLRNRLGTTASRALGYQQILDYLDGRTDLDAAFELIAQKTKRLARKQMGWFGRDPRIHWLNALAPDLARQALDLVDQADHGCFDQADAQADQSDQGRVTRHHLGAL
;
A
#
# COMPACT_ATOMS: atom_id res chain seq x y z
N MET A 1 1.85 13.72 -23.87
CA MET A 1 0.76 12.86 -23.41
C MET A 1 -0.49 13.41 -24.04
N THR A 2 -1.19 12.64 -24.87
CA THR A 2 -2.41 13.06 -25.53
C THR A 2 -3.49 13.29 -24.47
N SER A 3 -4.25 14.38 -24.60
CA SER A 3 -5.32 14.83 -23.67
C SER A 3 -6.50 13.86 -23.54
N ASP A 4 -6.43 12.69 -24.18
CA ASP A 4 -7.53 11.74 -24.35
C ASP A 4 -7.41 10.48 -23.47
N GLU A 5 -6.28 10.27 -22.79
CA GLU A 5 -6.10 9.08 -21.94
C GLU A 5 -6.73 9.29 -20.56
N PRO A 6 -7.53 8.33 -20.07
CA PRO A 6 -8.19 8.48 -18.77
C PRO A 6 -7.18 8.59 -17.63
N ARG A 7 -7.41 9.53 -16.71
CA ARG A 7 -6.62 9.72 -15.50
C ARG A 7 -6.74 8.50 -14.57
N ILE A 8 -5.67 8.15 -13.87
CA ILE A 8 -5.71 7.11 -12.85
C ILE A 8 -6.50 7.63 -11.64
N VAL A 9 -7.37 6.79 -11.08
CA VAL A 9 -7.98 7.05 -9.76
C VAL A 9 -7.33 6.12 -8.74
N SER A 10 -6.72 6.67 -7.70
CA SER A 10 -6.08 5.89 -6.62
C SER A 10 -6.90 5.99 -5.35
N ILE A 11 -7.50 4.88 -4.89
CA ILE A 11 -8.29 4.82 -3.66
C ILE A 11 -7.40 4.27 -2.54
N VAL A 12 -7.12 5.14 -1.57
CA VAL A 12 -6.23 4.86 -0.45
C VAL A 12 -6.93 5.00 0.90
N GLY A 13 -6.27 4.55 1.95
CA GLY A 13 -6.80 4.63 3.32
C GLY A 13 -6.45 3.39 4.14
N PRO A 14 -6.84 3.35 5.42
CA PRO A 14 -6.52 2.24 6.31
C PRO A 14 -7.23 0.95 5.89
N THR A 15 -6.73 -0.18 6.37
CA THR A 15 -7.45 -1.45 6.24
C THR A 15 -8.83 -1.32 6.92
N ALA A 16 -9.83 -2.05 6.42
CA ALA A 16 -11.23 -2.01 6.87
C ALA A 16 -11.98 -0.67 6.62
N SER A 17 -11.41 0.30 5.89
CA SER A 17 -12.10 1.57 5.59
C SER A 17 -13.15 1.49 4.47
N GLY A 18 -13.23 0.37 3.70
CA GLY A 18 -14.20 0.23 2.61
C GLY A 18 -13.67 0.56 1.21
N LYS A 19 -12.34 0.62 1.03
CA LYS A 19 -11.70 0.95 -0.27
C LYS A 19 -12.20 0.09 -1.43
N THR A 20 -12.27 -1.23 -1.24
CA THR A 20 -12.71 -2.17 -2.28
C THR A 20 -14.15 -1.88 -2.70
N ALA A 21 -15.04 -1.72 -1.73
CA ALA A 21 -16.44 -1.40 -1.99
C ALA A 21 -16.59 -0.07 -2.76
N LEU A 22 -15.84 0.98 -2.37
CA LEU A 22 -15.84 2.23 -3.13
C LEU A 22 -15.27 2.04 -4.53
N GLY A 23 -14.20 1.27 -4.69
CA GLY A 23 -13.60 0.99 -6.01
C GLY A 23 -14.59 0.32 -6.96
N VAL A 24 -15.33 -0.68 -6.48
CA VAL A 24 -16.38 -1.36 -7.25
C VAL A 24 -17.52 -0.41 -7.58
N ALA A 25 -18.04 0.33 -6.59
CA ALA A 25 -19.15 1.26 -6.80
C ALA A 25 -18.77 2.38 -7.78
N LEU A 26 -17.58 2.93 -7.68
CA LEU A 26 -17.08 3.95 -8.60
C LEU A 26 -16.92 3.40 -10.02
N ALA A 27 -16.33 2.20 -10.17
CA ALA A 27 -16.21 1.56 -11.49
C ALA A 27 -17.56 1.33 -12.14
N GLN A 28 -18.55 0.85 -11.39
CA GLN A 28 -19.92 0.65 -11.89
C GLN A 28 -20.59 1.98 -12.27
N ALA A 29 -20.39 3.04 -11.48
CA ALA A 29 -20.92 4.37 -11.78
C ALA A 29 -20.31 4.94 -13.07
N LEU A 30 -19.02 4.76 -13.30
CA LEU A 30 -18.34 5.13 -14.53
C LEU A 30 -18.84 4.31 -15.72
N GLN A 31 -19.00 3.00 -15.56
CA GLN A 31 -19.53 2.11 -16.60
C GLN A 31 -20.97 2.49 -17.00
N ALA A 32 -21.82 2.87 -16.05
CA ALA A 32 -23.16 3.36 -16.31
C ALA A 32 -23.20 4.65 -17.16
N ARG A 33 -22.09 5.41 -17.16
CA ARG A 33 -21.89 6.61 -18.02
C ARG A 33 -21.15 6.30 -19.33
N GLY A 34 -20.94 5.02 -19.66
CA GLY A 34 -20.24 4.56 -20.86
C GLY A 34 -18.71 4.56 -20.76
N GLN A 35 -18.13 4.88 -19.61
CA GLN A 35 -16.69 4.84 -19.40
C GLN A 35 -16.26 3.51 -18.76
N LYS A 36 -15.50 2.68 -19.49
CA LYS A 36 -14.94 1.45 -18.94
C LYS A 36 -13.94 1.75 -17.81
N ALA A 37 -14.04 1.01 -16.71
CA ALA A 37 -13.13 1.13 -15.60
C ALA A 37 -12.79 -0.24 -15.01
N HIS A 38 -11.51 -0.48 -14.71
CA HIS A 38 -11.01 -1.72 -14.11
C HIS A 38 -10.27 -1.41 -12.82
N ILE A 39 -10.34 -2.31 -11.85
CA ILE A 39 -9.61 -2.21 -10.60
C ILE A 39 -8.22 -2.81 -10.78
N VAL A 40 -7.20 -2.09 -10.31
CA VAL A 40 -5.82 -2.54 -10.22
C VAL A 40 -5.47 -2.66 -8.74
N ASN A 41 -5.22 -3.89 -8.27
CA ASN A 41 -4.89 -4.13 -6.88
C ASN A 41 -3.50 -3.59 -6.53
N ALA A 42 -3.39 -2.87 -5.41
CA ALA A 42 -2.13 -2.41 -4.82
C ALA A 42 -1.96 -2.88 -3.36
N ASP A 43 -2.58 -3.99 -3.01
CA ASP A 43 -2.30 -4.68 -1.74
C ASP A 43 -1.20 -5.71 -1.93
N ALA A 44 -0.18 -5.67 -1.05
CA ALA A 44 1.01 -6.50 -1.17
C ALA A 44 0.74 -8.01 -1.01
N TYR A 45 -0.35 -8.39 -0.35
CA TYR A 45 -0.64 -9.78 -0.02
C TYR A 45 -1.76 -10.39 -0.85
N GLN A 46 -2.67 -9.59 -1.41
CA GLN A 46 -3.73 -10.09 -2.31
C GLN A 46 -3.20 -10.63 -3.65
N MET A 47 -1.94 -10.38 -3.96
CA MET A 47 -1.26 -10.94 -5.14
C MET A 47 -0.96 -12.44 -5.02
N TYR A 48 -0.91 -12.98 -3.81
CA TYR A 48 -0.59 -14.38 -3.56
C TYR A 48 -1.79 -15.30 -3.75
N ARG A 49 -1.64 -16.37 -4.52
CA ARG A 49 -2.68 -17.38 -4.75
C ARG A 49 -3.00 -18.13 -3.47
N GLY A 50 -4.29 -18.36 -3.22
CA GLY A 50 -4.78 -19.11 -2.07
C GLY A 50 -4.69 -18.38 -0.73
N MET A 51 -4.18 -17.16 -0.68
CA MET A 51 -4.20 -16.29 0.49
C MET A 51 -5.45 -15.39 0.44
N ASP A 52 -6.63 -15.98 0.62
CA ASP A 52 -7.91 -15.32 0.31
C ASP A 52 -8.56 -14.68 1.54
N VAL A 53 -8.79 -15.49 2.57
CA VAL A 53 -9.45 -15.07 3.81
C VAL A 53 -8.57 -14.08 4.58
N GLY A 54 -7.31 -14.45 4.84
CA GLY A 54 -6.40 -13.64 5.66
C GLY A 54 -6.01 -12.30 5.04
N THR A 55 -6.11 -12.17 3.71
CA THR A 55 -5.85 -10.90 3.01
C THR A 55 -7.12 -10.12 2.67
N ALA A 56 -8.28 -10.71 2.99
CA ALA A 56 -9.61 -10.20 2.63
C ALA A 56 -9.68 -9.78 1.16
N LYS A 57 -9.38 -10.70 0.26
CA LYS A 57 -9.54 -10.50 -1.18
C LYS A 57 -10.97 -10.13 -1.53
N PRO A 58 -11.18 -9.38 -2.62
CA PRO A 58 -12.51 -9.13 -3.15
C PRO A 58 -13.28 -10.42 -3.35
N SER A 59 -14.53 -10.42 -2.95
CA SER A 59 -15.46 -11.56 -3.10
C SER A 59 -15.68 -11.92 -4.57
N ALA A 60 -16.19 -13.12 -4.84
CA ALA A 60 -16.54 -13.54 -6.19
C ALA A 60 -17.54 -12.57 -6.84
N GLY A 61 -18.52 -12.06 -6.07
CA GLY A 61 -19.49 -11.07 -6.55
C GLY A 61 -18.83 -9.74 -6.95
N GLU A 62 -17.91 -9.23 -6.16
CA GLU A 62 -17.16 -8.01 -6.50
C GLU A 62 -16.30 -8.20 -7.75
N ARG A 63 -15.66 -9.37 -7.90
CA ARG A 63 -14.86 -9.70 -9.09
C ARG A 63 -15.70 -9.95 -10.34
N GLN A 64 -16.93 -10.40 -10.20
CA GLN A 64 -17.88 -10.50 -11.32
C GLN A 64 -18.43 -9.14 -11.74
N ALA A 65 -18.66 -8.25 -10.79
CA ALA A 65 -19.19 -6.92 -11.05
C ALA A 65 -18.20 -6.01 -11.79
N VAL A 66 -16.90 -6.13 -11.50
CA VAL A 66 -15.84 -5.30 -12.09
C VAL A 66 -14.58 -6.15 -12.27
N VAL A 67 -13.87 -5.94 -13.38
CA VAL A 67 -12.59 -6.63 -13.62
C VAL A 67 -11.54 -6.16 -12.63
N HIS A 68 -10.89 -7.12 -11.95
CA HIS A 68 -9.79 -6.88 -11.01
C HIS A 68 -8.50 -7.46 -11.57
N HIS A 69 -7.45 -6.66 -11.54
CA HIS A 69 -6.10 -7.06 -11.96
C HIS A 69 -5.14 -7.13 -10.77
N LEU A 70 -4.05 -7.86 -10.94
CA LEU A 70 -2.98 -8.05 -9.95
C LEU A 70 -3.45 -8.72 -8.65
N ILE A 71 -4.44 -9.60 -8.76
CA ILE A 71 -4.87 -10.54 -7.72
C ILE A 71 -4.50 -11.94 -8.19
N ASP A 72 -4.05 -12.82 -7.30
CA ASP A 72 -3.70 -14.21 -7.59
C ASP A 72 -2.66 -14.38 -8.72
N ILE A 73 -1.62 -13.56 -8.73
CA ILE A 73 -0.61 -13.52 -9.81
C ILE A 73 0.71 -14.21 -9.46
N ILE A 74 0.95 -14.51 -8.18
CA ILE A 74 2.17 -15.16 -7.70
C ILE A 74 1.84 -16.29 -6.74
N GLU A 75 2.74 -17.29 -6.67
CA GLU A 75 2.63 -18.37 -5.71
C GLU A 75 3.10 -17.93 -4.31
N PRO A 76 2.57 -18.56 -3.23
CA PRO A 76 2.94 -18.21 -1.85
C PRO A 76 4.43 -18.37 -1.52
N GLU A 77 5.15 -19.19 -2.27
CA GLU A 77 6.58 -19.43 -2.14
C GLU A 77 7.42 -18.26 -2.68
N GLU A 78 6.87 -17.51 -3.63
CA GLU A 78 7.57 -16.43 -4.30
C GLU A 78 7.72 -15.18 -3.41
N ALA A 79 8.71 -14.35 -3.75
CA ALA A 79 8.84 -13.02 -3.16
C ALA A 79 8.43 -11.95 -4.17
N MET A 80 7.53 -11.03 -3.74
CA MET A 80 7.21 -9.83 -4.50
C MET A 80 8.01 -8.64 -3.97
N SER A 81 8.80 -8.03 -4.84
CA SER A 81 9.43 -6.75 -4.54
C SER A 81 8.58 -5.58 -5.03
N VAL A 82 8.73 -4.42 -4.39
CA VAL A 82 8.02 -3.20 -4.85
C VAL A 82 8.45 -2.79 -6.26
N ALA A 83 9.72 -3.02 -6.62
CA ALA A 83 10.23 -2.76 -7.98
C ALA A 83 9.55 -3.65 -9.04
N ARG A 84 9.43 -4.96 -8.78
CA ARG A 84 8.71 -5.90 -9.65
C ARG A 84 7.24 -5.49 -9.80
N PHE A 85 6.60 -5.16 -8.69
CA PHE A 85 5.21 -4.67 -8.69
C PHE A 85 5.06 -3.38 -9.51
N GLN A 86 5.94 -2.40 -9.31
CA GLN A 86 5.93 -1.13 -10.05
C GLN A 86 5.95 -1.36 -11.56
N THR A 87 6.87 -2.20 -12.04
CA THR A 87 6.98 -2.52 -13.47
C THR A 87 5.69 -3.16 -13.99
N MET A 88 5.18 -4.17 -13.29
CA MET A 88 3.96 -4.88 -13.69
C MET A 88 2.73 -3.96 -13.69
N ALA A 89 2.56 -3.17 -12.62
CA ALA A 89 1.41 -2.29 -12.49
C ALA A 89 1.43 -1.14 -13.51
N ARG A 90 2.60 -0.55 -13.77
CA ARG A 90 2.75 0.52 -14.77
C ARG A 90 2.51 0.03 -16.19
N SER A 91 3.04 -1.15 -16.55
CA SER A 91 2.77 -1.77 -17.86
C SER A 91 1.27 -2.02 -18.05
N LEU A 92 0.63 -2.67 -17.07
CA LEU A 92 -0.81 -2.93 -17.13
C LEU A 92 -1.63 -1.63 -17.24
N ILE A 93 -1.29 -0.60 -16.47
CA ILE A 93 -1.99 0.69 -16.50
C ILE A 93 -1.83 1.37 -17.86
N ALA A 94 -0.64 1.30 -18.48
CA ALA A 94 -0.42 1.82 -19.82
C ALA A 94 -1.32 1.09 -20.84
N ASP A 95 -1.39 -0.24 -20.78
CA ASP A 95 -2.23 -1.05 -21.66
C ASP A 95 -3.73 -0.74 -21.48
N LEU A 96 -4.20 -0.57 -20.26
CA LEU A 96 -5.59 -0.20 -19.96
C LEU A 96 -5.92 1.19 -20.53
N ARG A 97 -5.06 2.18 -20.28
CA ARG A 97 -5.27 3.55 -20.75
C ARG A 97 -5.27 3.64 -22.26
N ALA A 98 -4.37 2.92 -22.93
CA ALA A 98 -4.34 2.82 -24.41
C ALA A 98 -5.64 2.23 -24.99
N GLN A 99 -6.38 1.43 -24.22
CA GLN A 99 -7.69 0.89 -24.59
C GLN A 99 -8.87 1.79 -24.16
N GLY A 100 -8.60 2.99 -23.61
CA GLY A 100 -9.62 3.88 -23.08
C GLY A 100 -10.27 3.37 -21.78
N ILE A 101 -9.63 2.41 -21.09
CA ILE A 101 -10.12 1.86 -19.83
C ILE A 101 -9.48 2.63 -18.66
N ARG A 102 -10.30 3.18 -17.76
CA ARG A 102 -9.83 3.90 -16.57
C ARG A 102 -9.27 2.94 -15.53
N PRO A 103 -7.99 3.07 -15.14
CA PRO A 103 -7.45 2.29 -14.03
C PRO A 103 -7.91 2.89 -12.69
N ILE A 104 -8.47 2.04 -11.81
CA ILE A 104 -8.77 2.39 -10.42
C ILE A 104 -7.79 1.60 -9.53
N LEU A 105 -6.76 2.25 -9.04
CA LEU A 105 -5.73 1.66 -8.19
C LEU A 105 -6.25 1.61 -6.74
N VAL A 106 -6.41 0.42 -6.18
CA VAL A 106 -6.99 0.23 -4.83
C VAL A 106 -5.97 -0.44 -3.91
N GLY A 107 -5.58 0.22 -2.82
CA GLY A 107 -4.65 -0.38 -1.88
C GLY A 107 -4.48 0.37 -0.56
N GLY A 108 -4.06 -0.38 0.47
CA GLY A 108 -3.71 0.15 1.79
C GLY A 108 -2.20 0.32 2.01
N SER A 109 -1.37 -0.06 1.04
CA SER A 109 0.08 0.09 1.12
C SER A 109 0.53 1.36 0.40
N GLY A 110 0.81 2.42 1.16
CA GLY A 110 1.24 3.69 0.59
C GLY A 110 2.51 3.59 -0.26
N LEU A 111 3.41 2.65 0.04
CA LEU A 111 4.59 2.44 -0.81
C LEU A 111 4.21 1.84 -2.17
N TYR A 112 3.26 0.90 -2.21
CA TYR A 112 2.82 0.27 -3.45
C TYR A 112 2.04 1.24 -4.33
N THR A 113 1.10 2.00 -3.77
CA THR A 113 0.33 3.00 -4.52
C THR A 113 1.24 4.08 -5.09
N ARG A 114 2.15 4.62 -4.28
CA ARG A 114 3.13 5.62 -4.74
C ARG A 114 4.15 5.07 -5.73
N ALA A 115 4.56 3.80 -5.60
CA ALA A 115 5.42 3.16 -6.59
C ALA A 115 4.81 3.21 -8.00
N VAL A 116 3.49 3.16 -8.11
CA VAL A 116 2.80 3.23 -9.40
C VAL A 116 2.71 4.66 -9.92
N ILE A 117 2.19 5.58 -9.12
CA ILE A 117 1.80 6.92 -9.58
C ILE A 117 2.91 7.97 -9.50
N ASP A 118 3.86 7.83 -8.56
CA ASP A 118 4.92 8.82 -8.32
C ASP A 118 6.20 8.50 -9.11
N ASP A 119 7.00 9.55 -9.29
CA ASP A 119 8.35 9.44 -9.85
C ASP A 119 9.30 8.82 -8.81
N LEU A 120 9.12 7.54 -8.58
CA LEU A 120 9.94 6.73 -7.68
C LEU A 120 10.79 5.74 -8.47
N SER A 121 12.09 5.72 -8.20
CA SER A 121 13.00 4.70 -8.65
C SER A 121 13.38 3.77 -7.49
N PHE A 122 13.46 2.48 -7.79
CA PHE A 122 13.92 1.47 -6.84
C PHE A 122 15.27 0.94 -7.33
N PRO A 123 16.38 1.47 -6.79
CA PRO A 123 17.69 0.93 -7.09
C PRO A 123 17.72 -0.57 -6.81
N GLY A 124 18.44 -1.33 -7.62
CA GLY A 124 18.61 -2.77 -7.45
C GLY A 124 19.10 -3.15 -6.05
N THR A 125 19.17 -4.44 -5.80
CA THR A 125 19.77 -4.99 -4.57
C THR A 125 20.99 -5.80 -4.93
N ASP A 126 22.03 -5.72 -4.10
CA ASP A 126 23.17 -6.60 -4.16
C ASP A 126 23.20 -7.47 -2.90
N PRO A 127 22.93 -8.78 -3.03
CA PRO A 127 22.92 -9.67 -1.88
C PRO A 127 24.23 -9.74 -1.11
N ALA A 128 25.38 -9.59 -1.78
CA ALA A 128 26.68 -9.63 -1.15
C ALA A 128 26.94 -8.36 -0.32
N VAL A 129 26.64 -7.19 -0.89
CA VAL A 129 26.71 -5.91 -0.17
C VAL A 129 25.77 -5.93 1.03
N ARG A 130 24.54 -6.39 0.85
CA ARG A 130 23.55 -6.48 1.94
C ARG A 130 24.03 -7.40 3.05
N ALA A 131 24.44 -8.63 2.73
CA ALA A 131 24.90 -9.61 3.72
C ALA A 131 26.09 -9.06 4.55
N ARG A 132 27.04 -8.42 3.89
CA ARG A 132 28.18 -7.78 4.57
C ARG A 132 27.73 -6.66 5.52
N LEU A 133 26.79 -5.81 5.10
CA LEU A 133 26.28 -4.73 5.96
C LEU A 133 25.44 -5.27 7.14
N GLU A 134 24.67 -6.34 6.93
CA GLU A 134 23.91 -7.01 7.98
C GLU A 134 24.86 -7.69 8.99
N GLU A 135 25.90 -8.36 8.51
CA GLU A 135 26.94 -8.94 9.37
C GLU A 135 27.66 -7.88 10.19
N ARG A 136 28.02 -6.75 9.58
CA ARG A 136 28.61 -5.61 10.30
C ARG A 136 27.66 -5.05 11.35
N ALA A 137 26.34 -4.94 11.06
CA ALA A 137 25.36 -4.50 12.05
C ALA A 137 25.30 -5.42 13.26
N GLN A 138 25.46 -6.74 13.05
CA GLN A 138 25.49 -7.73 14.13
C GLN A 138 26.78 -7.67 14.96
N LYS A 139 27.94 -7.55 14.31
CA LYS A 139 29.25 -7.55 14.98
C LYS A 139 29.62 -6.24 15.64
N GLU A 140 29.38 -5.14 14.95
CA GLU A 140 29.85 -3.79 15.36
C GLU A 140 28.74 -2.98 16.05
N GLY A 141 27.51 -3.47 15.99
CA GLY A 141 26.30 -2.82 16.50
C GLY A 141 25.67 -1.86 15.49
N PRO A 142 24.33 -1.71 15.59
CA PRO A 142 23.56 -0.92 14.63
C PRO A 142 23.89 0.58 14.66
N GLY A 143 24.35 1.09 15.80
CA GLY A 143 24.70 2.50 15.98
C GLY A 143 25.89 2.95 15.13
N LEU A 144 26.82 2.06 14.84
CA LEU A 144 27.97 2.40 14.00
C LEU A 144 27.56 2.60 12.54
N LEU A 145 26.70 1.71 12.03
CA LEU A 145 26.16 1.84 10.67
C LEU A 145 25.32 3.10 10.52
N PHE A 146 24.54 3.43 11.55
CA PHE A 146 23.75 4.67 11.50
C PHE A 146 24.61 5.92 11.51
N ARG A 147 25.71 5.95 12.27
CA ARG A 147 26.71 7.04 12.21
C ARG A 147 27.33 7.15 10.82
N GLN A 148 27.71 6.04 10.21
CA GLN A 148 28.22 6.03 8.83
C GLN A 148 27.19 6.63 7.85
N LEU A 149 25.88 6.34 8.03
CA LEU A 149 24.83 6.97 7.23
C LEU A 149 24.74 8.48 7.50
N GLN A 150 24.83 8.91 8.77
CA GLN A 150 24.82 10.33 9.14
C GLN A 150 25.97 11.12 8.50
N GLU A 151 27.17 10.53 8.43
CA GLU A 151 28.34 11.15 7.82
C GLU A 151 28.22 11.25 6.29
N ARG A 152 27.68 10.22 5.64
CA ARG A 152 27.60 10.13 4.18
C ARG A 152 26.34 10.73 3.58
N ASP A 153 25.24 10.74 4.32
CA ASP A 153 23.96 11.27 3.90
C ASP A 153 23.14 11.76 5.12
N PRO A 154 23.47 12.96 5.64
CA PRO A 154 22.80 13.56 6.79
C PRO A 154 21.29 13.73 6.59
N GLU A 155 20.87 14.05 5.35
CA GLU A 155 19.45 14.26 5.01
C GLU A 155 18.65 12.95 5.14
N ALA A 156 19.17 11.85 4.62
CA ALA A 156 18.54 10.55 4.78
C ALA A 156 18.48 10.13 6.25
N ALA A 157 19.60 10.32 6.99
CA ALA A 157 19.66 9.97 8.40
C ALA A 157 18.65 10.75 9.26
N ALA A 158 18.46 12.05 8.99
CA ALA A 158 17.50 12.88 9.71
C ALA A 158 16.04 12.41 9.57
N ARG A 159 15.74 11.64 8.53
CA ARG A 159 14.41 11.10 8.22
C ARG A 159 14.23 9.64 8.66
N MET A 160 15.21 9.06 9.39
CA MET A 160 15.20 7.65 9.81
C MET A 160 15.24 7.49 11.32
N ASP A 161 14.57 6.45 11.83
CA ASP A 161 14.77 5.99 13.21
C ASP A 161 16.13 5.29 13.30
N PRO A 162 17.06 5.74 14.15
CA PRO A 162 18.37 5.11 14.34
C PRO A 162 18.31 3.62 14.72
N ARG A 163 17.21 3.19 15.31
CA ARG A 163 16.98 1.79 15.70
C ARG A 163 16.52 0.91 14.54
N ASN A 164 16.20 1.49 13.39
CA ASN A 164 15.75 0.73 12.23
C ASN A 164 16.94 0.24 11.39
N VAL A 165 17.63 -0.78 11.89
CA VAL A 165 18.82 -1.39 11.27
C VAL A 165 18.58 -1.75 9.81
N ARG A 166 17.44 -2.38 9.52
CA ARG A 166 17.10 -2.82 8.16
C ARG A 166 17.05 -1.63 7.17
N ARG A 167 16.52 -0.49 7.61
CA ARG A 167 16.46 0.71 6.77
C ARG A 167 17.81 1.37 6.61
N THR A 168 18.62 1.39 7.66
CA THR A 168 20.02 1.88 7.61
C THR A 168 20.87 1.03 6.66
N VAL A 169 20.80 -0.30 6.77
CA VAL A 169 21.48 -1.23 5.86
C VAL A 169 21.06 -0.97 4.42
N ARG A 170 19.74 -0.82 4.18
CA ARG A 170 19.24 -0.53 2.82
C ARG A 170 19.74 0.80 2.27
N ALA A 171 19.80 1.84 3.08
CA ALA A 171 20.32 3.13 2.65
C ALA A 171 21.80 3.05 2.23
N LEU A 172 22.61 2.41 3.06
CA LEU A 172 24.04 2.21 2.77
C LEU A 172 24.26 1.31 1.55
N GLU A 173 23.47 0.23 1.41
CA GLU A 173 23.49 -0.64 0.22
C GLU A 173 23.21 0.16 -1.05
N VAL A 174 22.15 0.98 -1.07
CA VAL A 174 21.79 1.80 -2.23
C VAL A 174 22.92 2.78 -2.58
N MET A 175 23.49 3.44 -1.58
CA MET A 175 24.60 4.37 -1.79
C MET A 175 25.83 3.66 -2.36
N GLU A 176 26.08 2.44 -1.96
CA GLU A 176 27.23 1.65 -2.43
C GLU A 176 27.02 1.16 -3.88
N ILE A 177 25.82 0.72 -4.22
CA ILE A 177 25.48 0.23 -5.56
C ILE A 177 25.40 1.39 -6.57
N THR A 178 24.85 2.54 -6.15
CA THR A 178 24.54 3.65 -7.09
C THR A 178 25.61 4.73 -7.12
N GLY A 179 26.48 4.79 -6.13
CA GLY A 179 27.43 5.89 -5.94
C GLY A 179 26.77 7.23 -5.58
N ARG A 180 25.46 7.25 -5.29
CA ARG A 180 24.68 8.46 -5.00
C ARG A 180 24.13 8.45 -3.57
N PRO A 181 23.88 9.62 -2.95
CA PRO A 181 23.19 9.69 -1.66
C PRO A 181 21.83 8.98 -1.72
N TYR A 182 21.44 8.33 -0.63
CA TYR A 182 20.13 7.69 -0.52
C TYR A 182 18.98 8.72 -0.53
N SER A 183 19.24 9.93 0.00
CA SER A 183 18.30 11.05 -0.04
C SER A 183 17.88 11.44 -1.45
N ALA A 184 18.74 11.26 -2.45
CA ALA A 184 18.40 11.49 -3.86
C ALA A 184 17.32 10.53 -4.39
N SER A 185 17.10 9.39 -3.72
CA SER A 185 16.06 8.42 -4.06
C SER A 185 14.83 8.49 -3.13
N LEU A 186 14.79 9.46 -2.19
CA LEU A 186 13.65 9.62 -1.30
C LEU A 186 12.43 10.12 -2.08
N PRO A 187 11.25 9.58 -1.76
CA PRO A 187 10.05 9.92 -2.48
C PRO A 187 9.67 11.40 -2.30
N ARG A 188 9.45 12.07 -3.42
CA ARG A 188 8.81 13.39 -3.49
C ARG A 188 7.35 13.24 -3.85
N TYR A 189 6.51 14.24 -3.53
CA TYR A 189 5.08 14.24 -3.90
C TYR A 189 4.89 14.72 -5.35
N ARG A 190 5.52 14.00 -6.30
CA ARG A 190 5.46 14.30 -7.72
C ARG A 190 4.92 13.11 -8.50
N TYR A 191 3.83 13.33 -9.21
CA TYR A 191 3.27 12.33 -10.11
C TYR A 191 4.17 12.10 -11.33
N LEU A 192 4.45 10.82 -11.62
CA LEU A 192 4.93 10.38 -12.93
C LEU A 192 3.74 10.12 -13.87
N LEU A 193 2.69 9.55 -13.33
CA LEU A 193 1.43 9.28 -14.01
C LEU A 193 0.34 10.13 -13.37
N PRO A 194 -0.36 11.02 -14.14
CA PRO A 194 -1.42 11.84 -13.62
C PRO A 194 -2.49 10.99 -12.92
N ALA A 195 -2.75 11.31 -11.66
CA ALA A 195 -3.66 10.56 -10.81
C ALA A 195 -4.52 11.49 -9.96
N LEU A 196 -5.73 11.04 -9.64
CA LEU A 196 -6.54 11.56 -8.55
C LEU A 196 -6.42 10.59 -7.37
N GLN A 197 -6.03 11.07 -6.19
CA GLN A 197 -6.00 10.24 -5.00
C GLN A 197 -7.21 10.54 -4.10
N LEU A 198 -8.03 9.51 -3.86
CA LEU A 198 -9.19 9.54 -2.97
C LEU A 198 -8.82 8.80 -1.67
N GLY A 199 -8.78 9.52 -0.56
CA GLY A 199 -8.51 8.96 0.77
C GLY A 199 -9.80 8.66 1.51
N LEU A 200 -9.92 7.48 2.13
CA LEU A 200 -11.04 7.17 3.00
C LEU A 200 -10.69 7.42 4.45
N ASP A 201 -11.48 8.28 5.10
CA ASP A 201 -11.41 8.58 6.52
C ASP A 201 -12.70 8.16 7.23
N LEU A 202 -12.56 7.77 8.50
CA LEU A 202 -13.69 7.44 9.36
C LEU A 202 -13.25 7.55 10.83
N PRO A 203 -14.19 7.70 11.79
CA PRO A 203 -13.87 7.74 13.21
C PRO A 203 -13.11 6.49 13.66
N ARG A 204 -12.14 6.69 14.55
CA ARG A 204 -11.26 5.60 15.01
C ARG A 204 -12.05 4.44 15.65
N GLU A 205 -13.05 4.75 16.43
CA GLU A 205 -13.88 3.74 17.11
C GLU A 205 -14.61 2.85 16.08
N GLU A 206 -15.14 3.46 15.03
CA GLU A 206 -15.80 2.74 13.95
C GLU A 206 -14.80 1.88 13.16
N LEU A 207 -13.60 2.38 12.90
CA LEU A 207 -12.55 1.60 12.25
C LEU A 207 -12.14 0.40 13.10
N ASP A 208 -11.91 0.61 14.40
CA ASP A 208 -11.53 -0.45 15.34
C ASP A 208 -12.65 -1.51 15.44
N ARG A 209 -13.93 -1.10 15.47
CA ARG A 209 -15.10 -2.00 15.42
C ARG A 209 -15.14 -2.83 14.14
N ARG A 210 -14.92 -2.22 12.98
CA ARG A 210 -14.87 -2.92 11.69
C ARG A 210 -13.71 -3.91 11.61
N ILE A 211 -12.57 -3.58 12.21
CA ILE A 211 -11.43 -4.49 12.29
C ILE A 211 -11.76 -5.71 13.14
N ASP A 212 -12.40 -5.53 14.30
CA ASP A 212 -12.82 -6.63 15.17
C ASP A 212 -13.82 -7.54 14.46
N GLN A 213 -14.83 -6.97 13.84
CA GLN A 213 -15.83 -7.73 13.06
C GLN A 213 -15.18 -8.51 11.90
N ARG A 214 -14.26 -7.88 11.17
CA ARG A 214 -13.54 -8.53 10.09
C ARG A 214 -12.64 -9.66 10.59
N THR A 215 -12.00 -9.49 11.73
CA THR A 215 -11.16 -10.53 12.34
C THR A 215 -12.02 -11.73 12.75
N GLN A 216 -13.21 -11.49 13.31
CA GLN A 216 -14.16 -12.56 13.60
C GLN A 216 -14.65 -13.25 12.32
N ALA A 217 -15.00 -12.48 11.28
CA ALA A 217 -15.39 -13.04 9.99
C ALA A 217 -14.28 -13.90 9.37
N MET A 218 -13.01 -13.53 9.50
CA MET A 218 -11.87 -14.35 9.05
C MET A 218 -11.80 -15.68 9.80
N ARG A 219 -12.11 -15.68 11.11
CA ARG A 219 -12.19 -16.89 11.91
C ARG A 219 -13.28 -17.82 11.38
N ASP A 220 -14.47 -17.30 11.18
CA ASP A 220 -15.65 -18.05 10.75
C ASP A 220 -15.50 -18.57 9.31
N GLN A 221 -14.78 -17.83 8.46
CA GLN A 221 -14.48 -18.21 7.07
C GLN A 221 -13.33 -19.21 6.93
N GLY A 222 -12.71 -19.66 8.02
CA GLY A 222 -11.71 -20.73 8.00
C GLY A 222 -10.29 -20.23 7.73
N LEU A 223 -9.89 -19.10 8.30
CA LEU A 223 -8.48 -18.63 8.23
C LEU A 223 -7.49 -19.67 8.72
N VAL A 224 -7.84 -20.46 9.76
CA VAL A 224 -6.98 -21.53 10.29
C VAL A 224 -6.74 -22.59 9.23
N ASP A 225 -7.79 -23.03 8.53
CA ASP A 225 -7.69 -24.05 7.48
C ASP A 225 -6.91 -23.52 6.27
N GLU A 226 -7.10 -22.24 5.92
CA GLU A 226 -6.33 -21.59 4.85
C GLU A 226 -4.83 -21.62 5.17
N VAL A 227 -4.44 -21.17 6.36
CA VAL A 227 -3.03 -21.14 6.78
C VAL A 227 -2.46 -22.55 6.91
N SER A 228 -3.24 -23.51 7.44
CA SER A 228 -2.82 -24.91 7.56
C SER A 228 -2.49 -25.53 6.19
N ARG A 229 -3.34 -25.30 5.18
CA ARG A 229 -3.09 -25.76 3.80
C ARG A 229 -1.85 -25.14 3.18
N LEU A 230 -1.58 -23.86 3.49
CA LEU A 230 -0.47 -23.11 2.90
C LEU A 230 0.84 -23.23 3.70
N ARG A 231 0.82 -23.79 4.92
CA ARG A 231 1.92 -23.77 5.89
C ARG A 231 3.29 -24.08 5.29
N ASN A 232 3.38 -25.14 4.49
CA ASN A 232 4.63 -25.60 3.89
C ASN A 232 4.98 -24.90 2.57
N ARG A 233 4.11 -24.00 2.12
CA ARG A 233 4.23 -23.24 0.87
C ARG A 233 4.52 -21.76 1.09
N LEU A 234 4.38 -21.27 2.31
CA LEU A 234 4.56 -19.86 2.61
C LEU A 234 6.05 -19.50 2.61
N GLY A 235 6.46 -18.73 1.60
CA GLY A 235 7.80 -18.14 1.55
C GLY A 235 7.99 -17.04 2.60
N THR A 236 9.20 -16.48 2.67
CA THR A 236 9.60 -15.50 3.69
C THR A 236 8.72 -14.25 3.73
N THR A 237 8.14 -13.84 2.59
CA THR A 237 7.26 -12.66 2.54
C THR A 237 5.84 -13.02 2.93
N ALA A 238 5.28 -14.07 2.35
CA ALA A 238 3.91 -14.50 2.58
C ALA A 238 3.67 -14.91 4.04
N SER A 239 4.61 -15.64 4.66
CA SER A 239 4.52 -16.08 6.07
C SER A 239 4.45 -14.94 7.08
N ARG A 240 4.94 -13.74 6.71
CA ARG A 240 4.89 -12.54 7.55
C ARG A 240 3.62 -11.72 7.39
N ALA A 241 2.72 -12.12 6.51
CA ALA A 241 1.44 -11.47 6.37
C ALA A 241 0.68 -11.49 7.71
N LEU A 242 0.06 -10.36 8.03
CA LEU A 242 -0.71 -10.23 9.26
C LEU A 242 -1.90 -11.20 9.19
N GLY A 243 -2.14 -11.94 10.25
CA GLY A 243 -3.04 -13.07 10.28
C GLY A 243 -2.29 -14.40 10.14
N TYR A 244 -1.48 -14.55 9.10
CA TYR A 244 -0.76 -15.81 8.82
C TYR A 244 0.27 -16.14 9.90
N GLN A 245 1.12 -15.20 10.26
CA GLN A 245 2.12 -15.43 11.32
C GLN A 245 1.48 -15.84 12.64
N GLN A 246 0.34 -15.24 13.02
CA GLN A 246 -0.33 -15.52 14.27
C GLN A 246 -0.96 -16.92 14.27
N ILE A 247 -1.55 -17.31 13.14
CA ILE A 247 -2.11 -18.67 12.99
C ILE A 247 -1.00 -19.72 12.89
N LEU A 248 0.14 -19.43 12.25
CA LEU A 248 1.31 -20.31 12.28
C LEU A 248 1.81 -20.52 13.71
N ASP A 249 1.85 -19.45 14.52
CA ASP A 249 2.24 -19.53 15.94
C ASP A 249 1.27 -20.44 16.74
N TYR A 250 -0.03 -20.36 16.44
CA TYR A 250 -1.03 -21.28 17.01
C TYR A 250 -0.82 -22.72 16.54
N LEU A 251 -0.64 -22.97 15.25
CA LEU A 251 -0.43 -24.30 14.69
C LEU A 251 0.87 -24.95 15.19
N ASP A 252 1.83 -24.16 15.60
CA ASP A 252 3.09 -24.61 16.24
C ASP A 252 2.98 -24.79 17.76
N GLY A 253 1.80 -24.57 18.36
CA GLY A 253 1.57 -24.70 19.80
C GLY A 253 2.21 -23.59 20.65
N ARG A 254 2.59 -22.45 20.04
CA ARG A 254 3.21 -21.31 20.75
C ARG A 254 2.17 -20.38 21.43
N THR A 255 0.93 -20.47 21.02
CA THR A 255 -0.19 -19.69 21.57
C THR A 255 -1.50 -20.46 21.39
N ASP A 256 -2.53 -20.10 22.13
CA ASP A 256 -3.88 -20.59 21.91
C ASP A 256 -4.60 -19.83 20.79
N LEU A 257 -5.73 -20.38 20.32
CA LEU A 257 -6.45 -19.85 19.19
C LEU A 257 -7.05 -18.46 19.45
N ASP A 258 -7.61 -18.25 20.64
CA ASP A 258 -8.26 -16.99 21.00
C ASP A 258 -7.22 -15.87 21.11
N ALA A 259 -6.10 -16.13 21.77
CA ALA A 259 -4.97 -15.20 21.84
C ALA A 259 -4.39 -14.87 20.45
N ALA A 260 -4.34 -15.85 19.52
CA ALA A 260 -3.91 -15.61 18.15
C ALA A 260 -4.84 -14.59 17.43
N PHE A 261 -6.17 -14.77 17.53
CA PHE A 261 -7.14 -13.85 16.90
C PHE A 261 -7.17 -12.48 17.59
N GLU A 262 -7.06 -12.40 18.90
CA GLU A 262 -6.89 -11.12 19.61
C GLU A 262 -5.65 -10.36 19.11
N LEU A 263 -4.53 -11.05 18.94
CA LEU A 263 -3.30 -10.47 18.45
C LEU A 263 -3.42 -10.01 16.99
N ILE A 264 -4.18 -10.73 16.15
CA ILE A 264 -4.51 -10.31 14.78
C ILE A 264 -5.25 -8.97 14.82
N ALA A 265 -6.32 -8.85 15.62
CA ALA A 265 -7.10 -7.62 15.74
C ALA A 265 -6.22 -6.45 16.22
N GLN A 266 -5.45 -6.65 17.29
CA GLN A 266 -4.55 -5.63 17.83
C GLN A 266 -3.50 -5.15 16.82
N LYS A 267 -2.85 -6.09 16.11
CA LYS A 267 -1.84 -5.76 15.08
C LYS A 267 -2.48 -5.08 13.88
N THR A 268 -3.70 -5.46 13.50
CA THR A 268 -4.46 -4.82 12.40
C THR A 268 -4.82 -3.37 12.76
N LYS A 269 -5.30 -3.10 13.98
CA LYS A 269 -5.54 -1.74 14.48
C LYS A 269 -4.26 -0.90 14.46
N ARG A 270 -3.12 -1.49 14.83
CA ARG A 270 -1.80 -0.82 14.74
C ARG A 270 -1.38 -0.54 13.30
N LEU A 271 -1.64 -1.49 12.38
CA LEU A 271 -1.38 -1.31 10.94
C LEU A 271 -2.23 -0.17 10.38
N ALA A 272 -3.53 -0.13 10.68
CA ALA A 272 -4.43 0.94 10.24
C ALA A 272 -3.94 2.33 10.64
N ARG A 273 -3.49 2.49 11.89
CA ARG A 273 -2.88 3.75 12.36
C ARG A 273 -1.60 4.12 11.61
N LYS A 274 -0.74 3.14 11.30
CA LYS A 274 0.47 3.39 10.50
C LYS A 274 0.12 3.82 9.08
N GLN A 275 -0.89 3.20 8.47
CA GLN A 275 -1.38 3.55 7.14
C GLN A 275 -1.87 5.01 7.12
N MET A 276 -2.71 5.42 8.09
CA MET A 276 -3.16 6.81 8.20
C MET A 276 -2.01 7.79 8.43
N GLY A 277 -1.06 7.45 9.32
CA GLY A 277 0.13 8.27 9.53
C GLY A 277 1.00 8.41 8.27
N TRP A 278 0.85 7.50 7.29
CA TRP A 278 1.54 7.55 6.01
C TRP A 278 0.76 8.37 4.98
N PHE A 279 -0.52 8.05 4.78
CA PHE A 279 -1.39 8.75 3.83
C PHE A 279 -1.66 10.19 4.25
N GLY A 280 -1.85 10.46 5.54
CA GLY A 280 -2.13 11.80 6.04
C GLY A 280 -1.01 12.83 5.80
N ARG A 281 0.15 12.41 5.30
CA ARG A 281 1.25 13.30 4.92
C ARG A 281 1.23 13.73 3.46
N ASP A 282 0.48 13.02 2.62
CA ASP A 282 0.40 13.35 1.19
C ASP A 282 -0.67 14.43 0.97
N PRO A 283 -0.28 15.65 0.60
CA PRO A 283 -1.22 16.77 0.45
C PRO A 283 -2.13 16.64 -0.78
N ARG A 284 -1.85 15.70 -1.68
CA ARG A 284 -2.61 15.47 -2.92
C ARG A 284 -3.83 14.56 -2.70
N ILE A 285 -4.02 14.04 -1.50
CA ILE A 285 -5.15 13.15 -1.19
C ILE A 285 -6.40 13.98 -0.88
N HIS A 286 -7.44 13.75 -1.66
CA HIS A 286 -8.78 14.25 -1.39
C HIS A 286 -9.49 13.29 -0.44
N TRP A 287 -9.68 13.73 0.81
CA TRP A 287 -10.26 12.90 1.84
C TRP A 287 -11.77 12.89 1.76
N LEU A 288 -12.36 11.71 1.89
CA LEU A 288 -13.80 11.44 1.87
C LEU A 288 -14.21 10.72 3.15
N ASN A 289 -15.37 11.12 3.71
CA ASN A 289 -15.96 10.41 4.83
C ASN A 289 -16.47 9.03 4.36
N ALA A 290 -15.83 7.95 4.83
CA ALA A 290 -16.19 6.58 4.46
C ALA A 290 -17.59 6.14 4.96
N LEU A 291 -18.26 6.96 5.78
CA LEU A 291 -19.62 6.73 6.28
C LEU A 291 -20.67 7.55 5.52
N ALA A 292 -20.26 8.40 4.59
CA ALA A 292 -21.21 9.20 3.82
C ALA A 292 -22.13 8.31 2.98
N PRO A 293 -23.45 8.51 3.03
CA PRO A 293 -24.41 7.69 2.28
C PRO A 293 -24.26 7.85 0.76
N ASP A 294 -23.68 8.96 0.32
CA ASP A 294 -23.45 9.31 -1.08
C ASP A 294 -21.97 9.28 -1.48
N LEU A 295 -21.16 8.50 -0.76
CA LEU A 295 -19.69 8.41 -0.94
C LEU A 295 -19.30 8.15 -2.39
N ALA A 296 -19.98 7.23 -3.08
CA ALA A 296 -19.67 6.92 -4.49
C ALA A 296 -19.95 8.11 -5.41
N ARG A 297 -21.00 8.90 -5.15
CA ARG A 297 -21.30 10.13 -5.89
C ARG A 297 -20.23 11.18 -5.66
N GLN A 298 -19.84 11.43 -4.40
CA GLN A 298 -18.77 12.37 -4.08
C GLN A 298 -17.45 11.98 -4.77
N ALA A 299 -17.11 10.69 -4.79
CA ALA A 299 -15.94 10.18 -5.49
C ALA A 299 -16.03 10.45 -7.01
N LEU A 300 -17.20 10.24 -7.60
CA LEU A 300 -17.44 10.47 -9.02
C LEU A 300 -17.36 11.96 -9.39
N ASP A 301 -17.89 12.84 -8.55
CA ASP A 301 -17.82 14.30 -8.73
C ASP A 301 -16.35 14.78 -8.70
N LEU A 302 -15.49 14.19 -7.84
CA LEU A 302 -14.06 14.48 -7.82
C LEU A 302 -13.34 13.95 -9.08
N VAL A 303 -13.76 12.80 -9.61
CA VAL A 303 -13.22 12.29 -10.89
C VAL A 303 -13.54 13.28 -12.02
N ASP A 304 -14.77 13.75 -12.10
CA ASP A 304 -15.19 14.73 -13.11
C ASP A 304 -14.36 16.03 -12.99
N GLN A 305 -14.15 16.54 -11.77
CA GLN A 305 -13.30 17.72 -11.53
C GLN A 305 -11.84 17.49 -11.94
N ALA A 306 -11.29 16.31 -11.63
CA ALA A 306 -9.92 15.96 -11.99
C ALA A 306 -9.74 15.84 -13.50
N ASP A 307 -10.72 15.29 -14.20
CA ASP A 307 -10.71 15.19 -15.67
C ASP A 307 -10.74 16.57 -16.34
N HIS A 308 -11.33 17.57 -15.68
CA HIS A 308 -11.30 18.98 -16.12
C HIS A 308 -10.06 19.77 -15.65
N GLY A 309 -9.07 19.09 -15.02
CA GLY A 309 -7.81 19.71 -14.60
C GLY A 309 -7.89 20.59 -13.36
N CYS A 310 -8.98 20.50 -12.57
CA CYS A 310 -9.19 21.36 -11.40
C CYS A 310 -8.09 21.25 -10.32
N PHE A 311 -7.34 20.12 -10.29
CA PHE A 311 -6.32 19.87 -9.26
C PHE A 311 -4.88 20.00 -9.78
N ASP A 312 -4.66 20.20 -11.07
CA ASP A 312 -3.32 20.14 -11.69
C ASP A 312 -2.32 21.14 -11.11
N GLN A 313 -2.78 22.35 -10.77
CA GLN A 313 -1.92 23.37 -10.16
C GLN A 313 -1.55 23.02 -8.70
N ALA A 314 -2.52 22.53 -7.93
CA ALA A 314 -2.28 22.13 -6.54
C ALA A 314 -1.32 20.93 -6.46
N ASP A 315 -1.49 19.95 -7.32
CA ASP A 315 -0.62 18.78 -7.43
C ASP A 315 0.81 19.16 -7.81
N ALA A 316 0.99 20.13 -8.74
CA ALA A 316 2.30 20.63 -9.10
C ALA A 316 2.99 21.40 -7.97
N GLN A 317 2.24 22.06 -7.09
CA GLN A 317 2.77 22.78 -5.93
C GLN A 317 3.09 21.83 -4.74
N ALA A 318 2.49 20.66 -4.68
CA ALA A 318 2.70 19.70 -3.60
C ALA A 318 4.16 19.24 -3.46
N ASP A 319 4.93 19.18 -4.58
CA ASP A 319 6.36 18.87 -4.58
C ASP A 319 7.20 19.93 -3.88
N GLN A 320 6.75 21.19 -3.89
CA GLN A 320 7.46 22.32 -3.27
C GLN A 320 7.20 22.44 -1.77
N SER A 321 6.11 21.86 -1.26
CA SER A 321 5.68 21.96 0.14
C SER A 321 6.46 21.06 1.12
N ASP A 322 7.36 20.20 0.64
CA ASP A 322 8.18 19.31 1.50
C ASP A 322 9.18 20.09 2.40
N GLN A 323 9.22 21.42 2.29
CA GLN A 323 10.09 22.32 3.07
C GLN A 323 9.43 22.96 4.31
N GLY A 324 8.19 22.66 4.66
CA GLY A 324 7.62 23.20 5.90
C GLY A 324 6.10 23.20 6.01
N ARG A 325 5.58 22.55 7.02
CA ARG A 325 4.20 22.56 7.52
C ARG A 325 3.13 22.01 6.55
N VAL A 326 3.27 20.75 6.17
CA VAL A 326 2.11 20.01 5.67
C VAL A 326 1.17 19.76 6.87
N THR A 327 -0.04 20.33 6.81
CA THR A 327 -1.13 19.96 7.74
C THR A 327 -1.41 18.47 7.53
N ARG A 328 -1.09 17.66 8.56
CA ARG A 328 -1.33 16.23 8.49
C ARG A 328 -2.81 15.94 8.70
N HIS A 329 -3.41 15.22 7.81
CA HIS A 329 -4.73 14.63 8.05
C HIS A 329 -4.61 13.48 9.06
N HIS A 330 -5.50 13.46 10.04
CA HIS A 330 -5.58 12.42 11.07
C HIS A 330 -6.88 11.64 10.94
N LEU A 331 -6.87 10.39 11.39
CA LEU A 331 -8.04 9.53 11.38
C LEU A 331 -9.21 10.18 12.13
N GLY A 332 -10.37 10.24 11.49
CA GLY A 332 -11.58 10.84 12.03
C GLY A 332 -11.58 12.37 12.05
N ALA A 333 -10.80 13.01 11.17
CA ALA A 333 -10.77 14.47 11.05
C ALA A 333 -11.91 15.05 10.21
N LEU A 334 -12.69 14.20 9.50
CA LEU A 334 -13.86 14.59 8.71
C LEU A 334 -15.16 14.43 9.50
#